data_9c9ace1dacf0a2cead640ade715aa0d0
#
_entry.id   9c9ace1dacf0a2cead640ade715aa0d0
#
_cell.length_a   1.000
_cell.length_b   1.000
_cell.length_c   1.000
_cell.angle_alpha   90.00
_cell.angle_beta   90.00
_cell.angle_gamma   90.00
#
_symmetry.space_group_name_H-M   'P 1'
#
loop_
_entity.id
_entity.type
_entity.pdbx_description
1 polymer ?
#
loop_
_entity_poly.entity_id
_entity_poly.type
_entity_poly.pdbx_seq_one_letter_code
_entity_poly.pdbx_strand_id
1 'polypeptide(L)'
;MSASSRRWVYIDTSAFVKLCWREHESEALRAHLDGRPLISSVVLHVEAVRAALRRSPSDVAIAQQRLRRMSRLDIAGPTISLASAMLPPEVRSLDAIHLAAARLLDVDLDELVTYDDRMRQAAIAQGLTVSSPN
;
A
#
# COMPACT_ATOMS: atom_id res chain seq x y z
N MET A 1 -16.25 -20.72 -13.71
CA MET A 1 -15.21 -19.75 -13.49
C MET A 1 -15.81 -18.43 -13.01
N SER A 2 -15.23 -17.87 -12.06
CA SER A 2 -15.74 -16.64 -11.52
C SER A 2 -15.06 -15.44 -12.13
N ALA A 3 -15.82 -14.64 -12.87
CA ALA A 3 -15.33 -13.36 -13.34
C ALA A 3 -15.08 -12.39 -12.18
N SER A 4 -15.51 -12.76 -10.99
CA SER A 4 -15.38 -11.92 -9.80
C SER A 4 -14.04 -12.06 -9.11
N SER A 5 -13.15 -12.92 -9.62
CA SER A 5 -11.81 -13.07 -9.07
C SER A 5 -11.00 -11.81 -9.29
N ARG A 6 -11.36 -10.76 -8.61
CA ARG A 6 -10.58 -9.53 -8.67
C ARG A 6 -9.38 -9.67 -7.75
N ARG A 7 -8.20 -9.51 -8.32
CA ARG A 7 -6.97 -9.53 -7.55
C ARG A 7 -6.47 -8.11 -7.37
N TRP A 8 -6.12 -7.79 -6.15
CA TRP A 8 -5.78 -6.43 -5.75
C TRP A 8 -4.28 -6.18 -5.79
N VAL A 9 -3.92 -4.98 -6.23
CA VAL A 9 -2.58 -4.46 -5.98
C VAL A 9 -2.65 -3.65 -4.68
N TYR A 10 -1.91 -4.10 -3.68
CA TYR A 10 -1.80 -3.37 -2.43
C TYR A 10 -0.67 -2.37 -2.55
N ILE A 11 -0.92 -1.11 -2.25
CA ILE A 11 0.13 -0.10 -2.27
C ILE A 11 0.29 0.52 -0.89
N ASP A 12 1.54 0.71 -0.48
CA ASP A 12 1.86 1.41 0.76
C ASP A 12 2.03 2.90 0.52
N THR A 13 2.37 3.63 1.56
CA THR A 13 2.51 5.08 1.46
C THR A 13 3.65 5.50 0.52
N SER A 14 4.76 4.76 0.52
CA SER A 14 5.90 5.08 -0.34
C SER A 14 5.55 5.04 -1.82
N ALA A 15 4.68 4.11 -2.22
CA ALA A 15 4.19 4.02 -3.58
C ALA A 15 3.09 5.06 -3.85
N PHE A 16 2.17 5.23 -2.91
CA PHE A 16 1.04 6.12 -3.11
C PHE A 16 1.46 7.57 -3.36
N VAL A 17 2.46 8.08 -2.62
CA VAL A 17 2.90 9.47 -2.79
C VAL A 17 3.47 9.72 -4.18
N LYS A 18 4.02 8.70 -4.83
CA LYS A 18 4.51 8.81 -6.20
C LYS A 18 3.38 8.92 -7.23
N LEU A 19 2.15 8.60 -6.84
CA LEU A 19 0.96 8.84 -7.66
C LEU A 19 0.39 10.24 -7.45
N CYS A 20 0.72 10.85 -6.31
CA CYS A 20 0.17 12.17 -5.93
C CYS A 20 1.01 13.31 -6.50
N TRP A 21 2.32 13.19 -6.42
CA TRP A 21 3.24 14.18 -6.98
C TRP A 21 4.39 13.47 -7.68
N ARG A 22 5.00 14.20 -8.60
CA ARG A 22 5.98 13.60 -9.50
C ARG A 22 7.30 13.34 -8.78
N GLU A 23 7.76 12.10 -8.84
CA GLU A 23 9.08 11.66 -8.40
C GLU A 23 9.69 10.79 -9.48
N HIS A 24 10.94 10.35 -9.26
CA HIS A 24 11.71 9.62 -10.27
C HIS A 24 10.94 8.41 -10.83
N GLU A 25 10.28 7.63 -9.99
CA GLU A 25 9.65 6.38 -10.41
C GLU A 25 8.16 6.54 -10.79
N SER A 26 7.62 7.75 -10.73
CA SER A 26 6.17 7.97 -10.89
C SER A 26 5.64 7.47 -12.22
N GLU A 27 6.38 7.71 -13.31
CA GLU A 27 5.95 7.29 -14.64
C GLU A 27 5.91 5.78 -14.77
N ALA A 28 6.98 5.09 -14.34
CA ALA A 28 7.05 3.63 -14.35
C ALA A 28 5.95 3.03 -13.49
N LEU A 29 5.70 3.63 -12.31
CA LEU A 29 4.65 3.17 -11.41
C LEU A 29 3.27 3.30 -12.05
N ARG A 30 2.96 4.44 -12.66
CA ARG A 30 1.67 4.63 -13.32
C ARG A 30 1.45 3.63 -14.44
N ALA A 31 2.46 3.38 -15.24
CA ALA A 31 2.38 2.38 -16.31
C ALA A 31 2.13 0.98 -15.74
N HIS A 32 2.81 0.64 -14.64
CA HIS A 32 2.67 -0.67 -14.00
C HIS A 32 1.27 -0.88 -13.41
N LEU A 33 0.65 0.18 -12.91
CA LEU A 33 -0.65 0.10 -12.23
C LEU A 33 -1.85 0.34 -13.14
N ASP A 34 -1.63 0.68 -14.41
CA ASP A 34 -2.69 1.10 -15.31
C ASP A 34 -3.81 0.07 -15.39
N GLY A 35 -5.04 0.52 -15.14
CA GLY A 35 -6.24 -0.32 -15.21
C GLY A 35 -6.38 -1.36 -14.12
N ARG A 36 -5.49 -1.41 -13.14
CA ARG A 36 -5.51 -2.42 -12.09
C ARG A 36 -6.22 -1.91 -10.84
N PRO A 37 -6.95 -2.76 -10.12
CA PRO A 37 -7.63 -2.33 -8.89
C PRO A 37 -6.63 -2.15 -7.76
N LEU A 38 -6.68 -0.99 -7.12
CA LEU A 38 -5.75 -0.62 -6.05
C LEU A 38 -6.46 -0.66 -4.70
N ILE A 39 -5.75 -1.17 -3.69
CA ILE A 39 -6.25 -1.24 -2.32
C ILE A 39 -5.12 -0.90 -1.35
N SER A 40 -5.49 -0.37 -0.21
CA SER A 40 -4.58 -0.20 0.92
C SER A 40 -5.37 -0.20 2.22
N SER A 41 -4.68 -0.14 3.35
CA SER A 41 -5.35 -0.03 4.63
C SER A 41 -5.71 1.42 4.96
N VAL A 42 -6.58 1.61 5.94
CA VAL A 42 -6.96 2.94 6.43
C VAL A 42 -5.74 3.74 6.92
N VAL A 43 -4.66 3.07 7.31
CA VAL A 43 -3.41 3.72 7.73
C VAL A 43 -2.84 4.59 6.62
N LEU A 44 -2.95 4.14 5.35
CA LEU A 44 -2.50 4.93 4.22
C LEU A 44 -3.15 6.31 4.21
N HIS A 45 -4.45 6.37 4.51
CA HIS A 45 -5.17 7.63 4.48
C HIS A 45 -4.51 8.67 5.38
N VAL A 46 -4.19 8.27 6.62
CA VAL A 46 -3.55 9.18 7.57
C VAL A 46 -2.14 9.54 7.12
N GLU A 47 -1.36 8.53 6.75
CA GLU A 47 0.04 8.75 6.36
C GLU A 47 0.17 9.64 5.12
N ALA A 48 -0.67 9.40 4.11
CA ALA A 48 -0.63 10.14 2.85
C ALA A 48 -1.04 11.60 3.04
N VAL A 49 -2.11 11.85 3.79
CA VAL A 49 -2.56 13.23 4.05
C VAL A 49 -1.51 13.98 4.87
N ARG A 50 -0.91 13.34 5.86
CA ARG A 50 0.14 13.96 6.66
C ARG A 50 1.39 14.26 5.82
N ALA A 51 1.74 13.37 4.90
CA ALA A 51 2.85 13.61 3.96
C ALA A 51 2.54 14.83 3.07
N ALA A 52 1.31 14.93 2.57
CA ALA A 52 0.87 16.05 1.75
C ALA A 52 0.86 17.37 2.53
N LEU A 53 0.46 17.34 3.82
CA LEU A 53 0.46 18.52 4.68
C LEU A 53 1.86 19.14 4.80
N ARG A 54 2.89 18.33 4.76
CA ARG A 54 4.27 18.82 4.82
C ARG A 54 4.71 19.48 3.52
N ARG A 55 3.93 19.36 2.46
CA ARG A 55 4.24 19.91 1.14
C ARG A 55 3.44 21.19 0.87
N SER A 56 2.13 21.08 0.72
CA SER A 56 1.28 22.23 0.44
C SER A 56 -0.20 21.87 0.61
N PRO A 57 -1.09 22.89 0.80
CA PRO A 57 -2.54 22.62 0.82
C PRO A 57 -3.07 22.01 -0.47
N SER A 58 -2.51 22.38 -1.63
CA SER A 58 -2.95 21.80 -2.90
C SER A 58 -2.57 20.32 -3.01
N ASP A 59 -1.45 19.91 -2.44
CA ASP A 59 -1.06 18.50 -2.40
C ASP A 59 -1.98 17.69 -1.50
N VAL A 60 -2.51 18.28 -0.43
CA VAL A 60 -3.52 17.62 0.41
C VAL A 60 -4.76 17.28 -0.42
N ALA A 61 -5.25 18.24 -1.22
CA ALA A 61 -6.41 18.00 -2.07
C ALA A 61 -6.15 16.89 -3.09
N ILE A 62 -4.95 16.85 -3.67
CA ILE A 62 -4.56 15.80 -4.62
C ILE A 62 -4.55 14.43 -3.93
N ALA A 63 -3.93 14.34 -2.75
CA ALA A 63 -3.88 13.09 -2.01
C ALA A 63 -5.28 12.58 -1.67
N GLN A 64 -6.17 13.45 -1.20
CA GLN A 64 -7.53 13.10 -0.88
C GLN A 64 -8.31 12.61 -2.10
N GLN A 65 -8.11 13.24 -3.25
CA GLN A 65 -8.72 12.84 -4.51
C GLN A 65 -8.27 11.45 -4.94
N ARG A 66 -6.97 11.18 -4.83
CA ARG A 66 -6.41 9.86 -5.17
C ARG A 66 -6.92 8.77 -4.22
N LEU A 67 -7.00 9.07 -2.94
CA LEU A 67 -7.51 8.12 -1.95
C LEU A 67 -8.95 7.68 -2.26
N ARG A 68 -9.78 8.59 -2.78
CA ARG A 68 -11.17 8.27 -3.13
C ARG A 68 -11.28 7.28 -4.29
N ARG A 69 -10.22 7.11 -5.06
CA ARG A 69 -10.21 6.18 -6.21
C ARG A 69 -9.72 4.78 -5.83
N MET A 70 -9.35 4.59 -4.58
CA MET A 70 -8.83 3.32 -4.11
C MET A 70 -9.80 2.65 -3.16
N SER A 71 -9.74 1.34 -3.12
CA SER A 71 -10.42 0.56 -2.10
C SER A 71 -9.62 0.60 -0.80
N ARG A 72 -10.33 0.49 0.31
CA ARG A 72 -9.74 0.63 1.63
C ARG A 72 -10.11 -0.56 2.50
N LEU A 73 -9.09 -1.09 3.21
CA LEU A 73 -9.27 -2.10 4.23
C LEU A 73 -9.25 -1.43 5.59
N ASP A 74 -10.31 -1.65 6.36
CA ASP A 74 -10.36 -1.19 7.74
C ASP A 74 -9.47 -2.09 8.61
N ILE A 75 -8.99 -1.53 9.72
CA ILE A 75 -8.21 -2.29 10.69
C ILE A 75 -9.20 -3.01 11.61
N ALA A 76 -9.21 -4.33 11.51
CA ALA A 76 -10.07 -5.19 12.33
C ALA A 76 -9.23 -6.12 13.21
N GLY A 77 -9.90 -6.93 14.04
CA GLY A 77 -9.23 -7.83 14.95
C GLY A 77 -8.16 -8.70 14.31
N PRO A 78 -8.44 -9.40 13.19
CA PRO A 78 -7.43 -10.22 12.54
C PRO A 78 -6.20 -9.43 12.09
N THR A 79 -6.39 -8.21 11.58
CA THR A 79 -5.28 -7.34 11.18
C THR A 79 -4.42 -6.97 12.39
N ILE A 80 -5.06 -6.61 13.49
CA ILE A 80 -4.37 -6.24 14.72
C ILE A 80 -3.55 -7.42 15.25
N SER A 81 -4.16 -8.59 15.33
CA SER A 81 -3.49 -9.78 15.81
C SER A 81 -2.27 -10.15 14.97
N LEU A 82 -2.43 -10.15 13.66
CA LEU A 82 -1.36 -10.50 12.74
C LEU A 82 -0.23 -9.47 12.80
N ALA A 83 -0.57 -8.19 12.78
CA ALA A 83 0.42 -7.12 12.85
C ALA A 83 1.21 -7.17 14.18
N SER A 84 0.51 -7.45 15.29
CA SER A 84 1.14 -7.51 16.62
C SER A 84 2.15 -8.64 16.73
N ALA A 85 1.96 -9.71 15.96
CA ALA A 85 2.86 -10.87 15.96
C ALA A 85 3.88 -10.85 14.83
N MET A 86 3.93 -9.77 14.06
CA MET A 86 4.78 -9.69 12.85
C MET A 86 6.26 -9.81 13.19
N LEU A 87 6.97 -10.63 12.42
CA LEU A 87 8.41 -10.82 12.55
C LEU A 87 9.13 -10.31 11.31
N PRO A 88 10.36 -9.83 11.44
CA PRO A 88 11.10 -9.67 12.70
C PRO A 88 10.52 -8.53 13.56
N PRO A 89 10.83 -8.54 14.88
CA PRO A 89 10.28 -7.52 15.79
C PRO A 89 10.64 -6.08 15.43
N GLU A 90 11.68 -5.89 14.63
CA GLU A 90 12.13 -4.57 14.18
C GLU A 90 11.22 -3.93 13.14
N VAL A 91 10.30 -4.67 12.56
CA VAL A 91 9.31 -4.10 11.63
C VAL A 91 8.49 -3.06 12.38
N ARG A 92 8.42 -1.84 11.82
CA ARG A 92 7.70 -0.75 12.47
C ARG A 92 6.21 -1.04 12.51
N SER A 93 5.51 -0.51 13.52
CA SER A 93 4.10 -0.81 13.74
C SER A 93 3.22 -0.52 12.54
N LEU A 94 3.39 0.65 11.89
CA LEU A 94 2.58 0.97 10.72
C LEU A 94 2.90 0.08 9.54
N ASP A 95 4.16 -0.29 9.35
CA ASP A 95 4.57 -1.23 8.32
C ASP A 95 4.00 -2.62 8.59
N ALA A 96 3.99 -3.04 9.85
CA ALA A 96 3.38 -4.31 10.26
C ALA A 96 1.89 -4.34 9.92
N ILE A 97 1.18 -3.22 10.08
CA ILE A 97 -0.23 -3.12 9.72
C ILE A 97 -0.40 -3.26 8.21
N HIS A 98 0.43 -2.58 7.41
CA HIS A 98 0.38 -2.73 5.95
C HIS A 98 0.63 -4.18 5.54
N LEU A 99 1.66 -4.81 6.10
CA LEU A 99 1.99 -6.20 5.78
C LEU A 99 0.86 -7.15 6.17
N ALA A 100 0.28 -6.95 7.35
CA ALA A 100 -0.83 -7.77 7.82
C ALA A 100 -2.06 -7.62 6.91
N ALA A 101 -2.40 -6.38 6.55
CA ALA A 101 -3.53 -6.11 5.67
C ALA A 101 -3.34 -6.76 4.31
N ALA A 102 -2.14 -6.66 3.74
CA ALA A 102 -1.82 -7.29 2.45
C ALA A 102 -1.92 -8.82 2.56
N ARG A 103 -1.36 -9.42 3.61
CA ARG A 103 -1.41 -10.88 3.80
C ARG A 103 -2.83 -11.40 3.95
N LEU A 104 -3.71 -10.64 4.59
CA LEU A 104 -5.09 -11.06 4.81
C LEU A 104 -5.92 -11.05 3.54
N LEU A 105 -5.46 -10.41 2.47
CA LEU A 105 -6.08 -10.55 1.15
C LEU A 105 -5.87 -11.94 0.57
N ASP A 106 -4.79 -12.61 0.96
CA ASP A 106 -4.46 -13.98 0.60
C ASP A 106 -4.54 -14.19 -0.92
N VAL A 107 -5.43 -15.06 -1.39
CA VAL A 107 -5.57 -15.34 -2.83
C VAL A 107 -6.03 -14.13 -3.65
N ASP A 108 -6.62 -13.15 -2.99
CA ASP A 108 -7.07 -11.92 -3.64
C ASP A 108 -5.96 -10.88 -3.79
N LEU A 109 -4.79 -11.14 -3.25
CA LEU A 109 -3.63 -10.27 -3.41
C LEU A 109 -2.89 -10.65 -4.70
N ASP A 110 -2.75 -9.68 -5.61
CA ASP A 110 -1.90 -9.86 -6.78
C ASP A 110 -0.44 -9.56 -6.42
N GLU A 111 -0.20 -8.39 -5.86
CA GLU A 111 1.14 -7.99 -5.40
C GLU A 111 1.05 -6.82 -4.46
N LEU A 112 2.13 -6.65 -3.70
CA LEU A 112 2.38 -5.45 -2.90
C LEU A 112 3.38 -4.58 -3.67
N VAL A 113 3.06 -3.31 -3.85
CA VAL A 113 3.97 -2.34 -4.46
C VAL A 113 4.47 -1.40 -3.40
N THR A 114 5.78 -1.32 -3.25
CA THR A 114 6.44 -0.48 -2.25
C THR A 114 7.80 -0.01 -2.78
N TYR A 115 8.24 1.14 -2.32
CA TYR A 115 9.57 1.66 -2.60
C TYR A 115 10.41 1.75 -1.33
N ASP A 116 9.88 1.24 -0.21
CA ASP A 116 10.61 1.15 1.05
C ASP A 116 11.35 -0.19 1.10
N ASP A 117 12.67 -0.16 1.16
CA ASP A 117 13.49 -1.37 1.13
C ASP A 117 13.22 -2.29 2.31
N ARG A 118 12.99 -1.74 3.50
CA ARG A 118 12.69 -2.55 4.70
C ARG A 118 11.33 -3.24 4.55
N MET A 119 10.33 -2.50 4.06
CA MET A 119 9.01 -3.08 3.79
C MET A 119 9.12 -4.18 2.76
N ARG A 120 9.87 -3.95 1.69
CA ARG A 120 10.05 -4.92 0.61
C ARG A 120 10.67 -6.20 1.14
N GLN A 121 11.75 -6.09 1.90
CA GLN A 121 12.41 -7.26 2.47
C GLN A 121 11.51 -8.04 3.41
N ALA A 122 10.76 -7.34 4.26
CA ALA A 122 9.82 -7.97 5.17
C ALA A 122 8.70 -8.68 4.43
N ALA A 123 8.18 -8.06 3.38
CA ALA A 123 7.11 -8.65 2.56
C ALA A 123 7.59 -9.92 1.84
N ILE A 124 8.80 -9.88 1.25
CA ILE A 124 9.39 -11.04 0.60
C ILE A 124 9.58 -12.18 1.60
N ALA A 125 10.08 -11.87 2.79
CA ALA A 125 10.25 -12.86 3.85
C ALA A 125 8.94 -13.52 4.27
N GLN A 126 7.81 -12.82 4.09
CA GLN A 126 6.48 -13.33 4.38
C GLN A 126 5.85 -14.09 3.20
N GLY A 127 6.58 -14.24 2.10
CA GLY A 127 6.09 -14.95 0.93
C GLY A 127 5.21 -14.13 0.00
N LEU A 128 5.16 -12.80 0.16
CA LEU A 128 4.36 -11.95 -0.71
C LEU A 128 5.10 -11.66 -2.03
N THR A 129 4.33 -11.49 -3.09
CA THR A 129 4.85 -10.97 -4.35
C THR A 129 4.99 -9.46 -4.21
N VAL A 130 6.17 -8.92 -4.49
CA VAL A 130 6.50 -7.51 -4.28
C VAL A 130 7.11 -6.93 -5.54
N SER A 131 6.74 -5.70 -5.88
CA SER A 131 7.41 -4.98 -6.95
C SER A 131 7.65 -3.52 -6.57
N SER A 132 8.66 -2.93 -7.22
CA SER A 132 9.06 -1.54 -7.06
C SER A 132 9.37 -1.01 -8.47
N PRO A 133 8.35 -0.73 -9.29
CA PRO A 133 8.57 -0.34 -10.69
C PRO A 133 9.47 0.87 -10.83
N ASN A 134 10.46 0.78 -11.73
CA ASN A 134 11.49 1.80 -11.88
C ASN A 134 11.82 2.01 -13.36
#